data_ce1ac0a18f496dc66a6b3a55dba63bbc
#
_entry.id   ce1ac0a18f496dc66a6b3a55dba63bbc
#
_cell.length_a   1.000
_cell.length_b   1.000
_cell.length_c   1.000
_cell.angle_alpha   90.00
_cell.angle_beta   90.00
_cell.angle_gamma   90.00
#
_symmetry.space_group_name_H-M   'P 1'
#
loop_
_entity.id
_entity.type
_entity.pdbx_description
1 polymer ?
#
loop_
_entity_poly.entity_id
_entity_poly.type
_entity_poly.pdbx_seq_one_letter_code
_entity_poly.pdbx_strand_id
1 'polypeptide(L)'
;MNLQFIESSVYSDQIDGLLSAEDHRRLQMHLLEQPDRGDVIKGSGGLRKLRWTGSGRGKRGGIRVIYYLWRGDTAFLLFAYPTNQQEDLTPAQAKLLKNLIELYTNE
;
A
#
# COMPACT_ATOMS: atom_id res chain seq x y z
N MET A 1 2.30 -14.12 -14.74
CA MET A 1 2.71 -14.00 -13.37
C MET A 1 1.53 -13.71 -12.48
N ASN A 2 1.42 -14.42 -11.38
CA ASN A 2 0.30 -14.22 -10.50
C ASN A 2 0.71 -13.47 -9.26
N LEU A 3 -0.04 -12.46 -8.90
CA LEU A 3 0.20 -11.73 -7.69
C LEU A 3 -1.12 -11.73 -6.91
N GLN A 4 -1.07 -12.17 -5.66
CA GLN A 4 -2.25 -12.19 -4.83
C GLN A 4 -2.25 -10.94 -3.97
N PHE A 5 -3.38 -10.28 -3.85
CA PHE A 5 -3.51 -9.11 -3.01
C PHE A 5 -4.29 -9.47 -1.75
N ILE A 6 -3.76 -9.13 -0.60
CA ILE A 6 -4.45 -9.34 0.67
C ILE A 6 -4.52 -7.97 1.35
N GLU A 7 -5.72 -7.52 1.68
CA GLU A 7 -5.91 -6.22 2.29
C GLU A 7 -6.09 -6.34 3.79
N SER A 8 -5.47 -5.46 4.55
CA SER A 8 -5.77 -5.38 5.97
C SER A 8 -7.16 -4.75 6.10
N SER A 9 -7.83 -4.94 7.23
CA SER A 9 -9.14 -4.34 7.42
C SER A 9 -9.05 -2.81 7.42
N VAL A 10 -7.96 -2.27 7.95
CA VAL A 10 -7.75 -0.83 7.96
C VAL A 10 -7.61 -0.31 6.53
N TYR A 11 -6.81 -0.99 5.70
CA TYR A 11 -6.63 -0.59 4.32
C TYR A 11 -7.96 -0.62 3.56
N SER A 12 -8.75 -1.68 3.75
CA SER A 12 -10.03 -1.81 3.05
C SER A 12 -10.94 -0.64 3.41
N ASP A 13 -11.00 -0.27 4.68
CA ASP A 13 -11.83 0.84 5.09
C ASP A 13 -11.30 2.17 4.55
N GLN A 14 -9.99 2.37 4.54
CA GLN A 14 -9.39 3.59 4.07
C GLN A 14 -9.58 3.78 2.57
N ILE A 15 -9.31 2.74 1.82
CA ILE A 15 -9.29 2.84 0.36
C ILE A 15 -10.67 3.10 -0.21
N ASP A 16 -11.70 2.62 0.45
CA ASP A 16 -13.05 2.80 0.00
C ASP A 16 -13.42 4.28 -0.05
N GLY A 17 -12.86 5.08 0.83
CA GLY A 17 -13.10 6.51 0.82
C GLY A 17 -12.10 7.31 0.02
N LEU A 18 -11.06 6.68 -0.49
CA LEU A 18 -10.01 7.39 -1.20
C LEU A 18 -10.03 7.19 -2.70
N LEU A 19 -10.44 6.04 -3.16
CA LEU A 19 -10.46 5.72 -4.57
C LEU A 19 -11.78 5.08 -4.98
N SER A 20 -12.18 5.26 -6.23
CA SER A 20 -13.31 4.53 -6.76
C SER A 20 -12.88 3.08 -6.97
N ALA A 21 -13.82 2.19 -7.11
CA ALA A 21 -13.51 0.78 -7.35
C ALA A 21 -12.68 0.62 -8.63
N GLU A 22 -12.99 1.40 -9.65
CA GLU A 22 -12.26 1.32 -10.89
C GLU A 22 -10.83 1.80 -10.73
N ASP A 23 -10.62 2.88 -9.99
CA ASP A 23 -9.29 3.42 -9.79
C ASP A 23 -8.47 2.48 -8.89
N HIS A 24 -9.12 1.84 -7.93
CA HIS A 24 -8.43 0.86 -7.09
C HIS A 24 -7.99 -0.34 -7.93
N ARG A 25 -8.80 -0.75 -8.91
CA ARG A 25 -8.40 -1.84 -9.76
C ARG A 25 -7.22 -1.45 -10.63
N ARG A 26 -7.15 -0.19 -11.08
CA ARG A 26 -6.00 0.26 -11.86
C ARG A 26 -4.75 0.26 -11.01
N LEU A 27 -4.85 0.60 -9.73
CA LEU A 27 -3.72 0.54 -8.83
C LEU A 27 -3.23 -0.91 -8.71
N GLN A 28 -4.16 -1.85 -8.58
CA GLN A 28 -3.77 -3.25 -8.47
C GLN A 28 -3.12 -3.76 -9.75
N MET A 29 -3.62 -3.33 -10.91
CA MET A 29 -3.01 -3.71 -12.18
C MET A 29 -1.62 -3.13 -12.30
N HIS A 30 -1.41 -1.92 -11.81
CA HIS A 30 -0.13 -1.26 -11.83
C HIS A 30 0.90 -2.07 -10.99
N LEU A 31 0.47 -2.55 -9.83
CA LEU A 31 1.32 -3.38 -9.00
C LEU A 31 1.52 -4.77 -9.59
N LEU A 32 0.52 -5.29 -10.29
CA LEU A 32 0.65 -6.60 -10.91
C LEU A 32 1.72 -6.55 -11.98
N GLU A 33 1.85 -5.45 -12.71
CA GLU A 33 2.85 -5.33 -13.74
C GLU A 33 4.25 -5.26 -13.14
N GLN A 34 4.41 -4.63 -12.00
CA GLN A 34 5.71 -4.53 -11.35
C GLN A 34 5.50 -4.47 -9.85
N PRO A 35 5.49 -5.62 -9.17
CA PRO A 35 5.18 -5.66 -7.75
C PRO A 35 6.13 -4.87 -6.85
N ASP A 36 7.38 -4.72 -7.24
CA ASP A 36 8.35 -4.00 -6.44
C ASP A 36 8.44 -2.52 -6.82
N ARG A 37 7.38 -1.98 -7.43
CA ARG A 37 7.36 -0.61 -7.86
C ARG A 37 7.48 0.40 -6.72
N GLY A 38 6.94 0.11 -5.56
CA GLY A 38 7.05 0.99 -4.42
C GLY A 38 8.44 0.95 -3.81
N ASP A 39 8.88 2.08 -3.24
CA ASP A 39 10.20 2.17 -2.64
C ASP A 39 10.20 1.58 -1.23
N VAL A 40 11.23 0.86 -0.88
CA VAL A 40 11.34 0.27 0.44
C VAL A 40 11.55 1.37 1.45
N ILE A 41 10.81 1.34 2.55
CA ILE A 41 10.95 2.29 3.62
C ILE A 41 12.08 1.80 4.52
N LYS A 42 13.11 2.62 4.66
CA LYS A 42 14.28 2.24 5.42
C LYS A 42 13.95 1.93 6.86
N GLY A 43 14.49 0.86 7.37
CA GLY A 43 14.28 0.46 8.78
C GLY A 43 12.92 -0.13 9.06
N SER A 44 12.11 -0.41 8.06
CA SER A 44 10.75 -0.89 8.27
C SER A 44 10.59 -2.40 8.17
N GLY A 45 11.64 -3.10 7.83
CA GLY A 45 11.52 -4.54 7.64
C GLY A 45 10.95 -4.93 6.29
N GLY A 46 10.96 -4.02 5.34
CA GLY A 46 10.52 -4.34 3.99
C GLY A 46 9.21 -3.69 3.55
N LEU A 47 8.65 -2.81 4.37
CA LEU A 47 7.48 -2.08 3.93
C LEU A 47 7.82 -1.22 2.74
N ARG A 48 6.90 -1.14 1.76
CA ARG A 48 7.10 -0.34 0.57
C ARG A 48 6.05 0.76 0.52
N LYS A 49 6.42 1.91 -0.06
CA LYS A 49 5.49 3.01 -0.21
C LYS A 49 5.34 3.33 -1.69
N LEU A 50 4.12 3.48 -2.15
CA LEU A 50 3.82 3.79 -3.52
C LEU A 50 2.91 5.00 -3.55
N ARG A 51 3.24 5.99 -4.39
CA ARG A 51 2.37 7.12 -4.54
C ARG A 51 1.45 6.85 -5.73
N TRP A 52 0.15 7.04 -5.53
CA TRP A 52 -0.83 6.81 -6.57
C TRP A 52 -1.64 8.08 -6.77
N THR A 53 -1.59 8.65 -7.95
CA THR A 53 -2.29 9.88 -8.19
C THR A 53 -3.66 9.64 -8.82
N GLY A 54 -3.96 8.43 -9.23
CA GLY A 54 -5.22 8.14 -9.86
C GLY A 54 -5.32 8.75 -11.22
N SER A 55 -6.43 8.59 -11.85
CA SER A 55 -6.58 9.15 -13.15
C SER A 55 -7.60 10.25 -13.06
N GLY A 56 -7.24 11.36 -13.51
CA GLY A 56 -8.24 12.35 -13.67
C GLY A 56 -8.48 13.31 -12.58
N ARG A 57 -8.04 13.13 -11.42
CA ARG A 57 -8.27 14.11 -10.51
C ARG A 57 -7.15 14.39 -9.78
N GLY A 58 -6.13 14.16 -10.13
CA GLY A 58 -5.01 14.28 -9.41
C GLY A 58 -4.40 15.54 -9.08
N LYS A 59 -5.01 16.60 -9.16
CA LYS A 59 -4.35 17.71 -8.90
C LYS A 59 -3.96 17.84 -7.54
N ARG A 60 -4.53 17.37 -6.58
CA ARG A 60 -4.12 17.58 -5.31
C ARG A 60 -3.31 16.54 -4.75
N GLY A 61 -2.43 15.93 -5.31
CA GLY A 61 -1.45 15.05 -4.77
C GLY A 61 -1.74 13.59 -4.68
N GLY A 62 -2.84 13.13 -4.63
CA GLY A 62 -3.13 11.70 -4.61
C GLY A 62 -2.94 11.04 -3.25
N ILE A 63 -2.70 9.73 -3.25
CA ILE A 63 -2.59 8.96 -2.02
C ILE A 63 -1.28 8.21 -1.95
N ARG A 64 -0.91 7.81 -0.76
CA ARG A 64 0.24 6.97 -0.53
C ARG A 64 -0.28 5.62 -0.08
N VAL A 65 0.21 4.54 -0.68
CA VAL A 65 -0.17 3.18 -0.33
C VAL A 65 1.04 2.51 0.27
N ILE A 66 0.86 1.91 1.45
CA ILE A 66 1.92 1.18 2.13
C ILE A 66 1.60 -0.30 1.99
N TYR A 67 2.54 -1.06 1.46
CA TYR A 67 2.32 -2.48 1.24
C TYR A 67 3.58 -3.28 1.52
N TYR A 68 3.45 -4.59 1.58
CA TYR A 68 4.56 -5.47 1.82
C TYR A 68 4.51 -6.58 0.78
N LEU A 69 5.59 -6.78 0.06
CA LEU A 69 5.67 -7.82 -0.95
C LEU A 69 6.30 -9.05 -0.32
N TRP A 70 5.55 -10.13 -0.20
CA TRP A 70 5.99 -11.34 0.47
C TRP A 70 6.18 -12.44 -0.55
N ARG A 71 7.38 -13.02 -0.56
CA ARG A 71 7.72 -14.14 -1.44
C ARG A 71 7.54 -13.84 -2.92
N GLY A 72 7.45 -12.58 -3.28
CA GLY A 72 7.35 -12.19 -4.68
C GLY A 72 5.98 -12.40 -5.32
N ASP A 73 5.07 -13.07 -4.64
CA ASP A 73 3.77 -13.36 -5.23
C ASP A 73 2.59 -12.89 -4.40
N THR A 74 2.81 -12.27 -3.26
CA THR A 74 1.73 -11.79 -2.41
C THR A 74 2.01 -10.37 -1.99
N ALA A 75 1.07 -9.48 -2.24
CA ALA A 75 1.16 -8.10 -1.82
C ALA A 75 0.15 -7.86 -0.71
N PHE A 76 0.63 -7.57 0.50
CA PHE A 76 -0.25 -7.21 1.60
C PHE A 76 -0.44 -5.72 1.53
N LEU A 77 -1.66 -5.26 1.23
CA LEU A 77 -2.00 -3.85 1.17
C LEU A 77 -2.42 -3.44 2.59
N LEU A 78 -1.63 -2.63 3.24
CA LEU A 78 -1.73 -2.44 4.67
C LEU A 78 -2.32 -1.13 5.15
N PHE A 79 -2.02 -0.06 4.46
CA PHE A 79 -2.39 1.26 4.94
C PHE A 79 -2.39 2.25 3.79
N ALA A 80 -3.30 3.21 3.79
CA ALA A 80 -3.35 4.21 2.73
C ALA A 80 -3.78 5.55 3.33
N TYR A 81 -3.25 6.63 2.80
CA TYR A 81 -3.60 7.95 3.27
C TYR A 81 -3.40 9.00 2.18
N PRO A 82 -4.14 10.11 2.24
CA PRO A 82 -3.93 11.18 1.29
C PRO A 82 -2.62 11.89 1.59
N THR A 83 -1.85 12.20 0.55
CA THR A 83 -0.55 12.84 0.76
C THR A 83 -0.66 14.27 1.24
N ASN A 84 -1.84 14.89 1.14
CA ASN A 84 -2.01 16.22 1.68
C ASN A 84 -2.32 16.22 3.17
N GLN A 85 -2.51 15.07 3.80
CA GLN A 85 -2.75 14.99 5.21
C GLN A 85 -1.51 14.54 5.96
N GLN A 86 -0.70 13.74 5.31
CA GLN A 86 0.50 13.24 5.95
C GLN A 86 1.44 12.87 4.83
N GLU A 87 2.70 13.25 4.93
CA GLU A 87 3.62 12.99 3.85
C GLU A 87 4.27 11.64 3.96
N ASP A 88 4.71 11.26 5.13
CA ASP A 88 5.36 9.98 5.32
C ASP A 88 4.71 9.21 6.45
N LEU A 89 4.91 7.91 6.46
CA LEU A 89 4.45 7.05 7.52
C LEU A 89 5.18 7.46 8.79
N THR A 90 4.48 7.60 9.91
CA THR A 90 5.13 7.92 11.16
C THR A 90 5.86 6.71 11.71
N PRO A 91 6.85 6.88 12.57
CA PRO A 91 7.54 5.73 13.16
C PRO A 91 6.59 4.81 13.93
N ALA A 92 5.60 5.37 14.61
CA ALA A 92 4.63 4.55 15.34
C ALA A 92 3.79 3.72 14.40
N GLN A 93 3.36 4.31 13.27
CA GLN A 93 2.60 3.58 12.28
C GLN A 93 3.45 2.50 11.65
N ALA A 94 4.70 2.79 11.34
CA ALA A 94 5.60 1.82 10.73
C ALA A 94 5.79 0.63 11.65
N LYS A 95 5.90 0.87 12.95
CA LYS A 95 6.08 -0.21 13.91
C LYS A 95 4.85 -1.08 13.98
N LEU A 96 3.66 -0.49 13.99
CA LEU A 96 2.43 -1.26 14.02
C LEU A 96 2.29 -2.11 12.77
N LEU A 97 2.63 -1.56 11.60
CA LEU A 97 2.51 -2.30 10.36
C LEU A 97 3.55 -3.42 10.28
N LYS A 98 4.73 -3.20 10.83
CA LYS A 98 5.75 -4.23 10.85
C LYS A 98 5.26 -5.39 11.72
N ASN A 99 4.63 -5.10 12.86
CA ASN A 99 4.10 -6.15 13.72
C ASN A 99 2.97 -6.89 13.00
N LEU A 100 2.16 -6.18 12.23
CA LEU A 100 1.06 -6.82 11.51
C LEU A 100 1.62 -7.78 10.46
N ILE A 101 2.70 -7.38 9.77
CA ILE A 101 3.29 -8.27 8.78
C ILE A 101 3.78 -9.53 9.45
N GLU A 102 4.37 -9.42 10.62
CA GLU A 102 4.87 -10.59 11.33
C GLU A 102 3.74 -11.57 11.64
N LEU A 103 2.55 -11.05 11.96
CA LEU A 103 1.43 -11.91 12.21
C LEU A 103 0.97 -12.60 10.93
N TYR A 104 0.95 -11.89 9.80
CA TYR A 104 0.50 -12.47 8.55
C TYR A 104 1.50 -13.50 8.01
N THR A 105 2.78 -13.30 8.24
CA THR A 105 3.80 -14.13 7.62
C THR A 105 4.49 -15.08 8.59
N ASN A 106 4.03 -15.13 9.82
CA ASN A 106 4.63 -16.00 10.82
C ASN A 106 4.28 -17.43 10.49
N GLU A 107 5.29 -18.25 10.36
CA GLU A 107 5.07 -19.66 10.01
C GLU A 107 5.48 -20.58 11.12
#